data_f3c8dbc8da425b3f2878c3c43198b975
#
_entry.id   f3c8dbc8da425b3f2878c3c43198b975
#
_cell.length_a   1.000
_cell.length_b   1.000
_cell.length_c   1.000
_cell.angle_alpha   90.00
_cell.angle_beta   90.00
_cell.angle_gamma   90.00
#
_symmetry.space_group_name_H-M   'P 1'
#
loop_
_entity.id
_entity.type
_entity.pdbx_description
1 polymer ?
#
loop_
_entity_poly.entity_id
_entity_poly.type
_entity_poly.pdbx_seq_one_letter_code
_entity_poly.pdbx_strand_id
1 'polypeptide(L)'
;MSLLEAAPKRLGGFGLEGTRAMRANKVYDKLAFLVGITVVSAVVTMPMVSRSTSLQKLIVPAMLLALGCSLAGTFKPALAQKVAPVYALLQGVVLGAISKAYATAVGSSIVPMAIVATAAIFVGCLVVFRSGLVKVTPKFVGMISIASIALFACYMASMLGLNIPGIRDIGGGRAMIFGVIGLAIGIGSLFIDFDRVQKMETNEQMSNSVEWYLSFQLLISLVMVYLNVLRILASSQSRR
;
A
#
# COMPACT_ATOMS: atom_id res chain seq x y z
N MET A 1 -30.39 20.22 -46.51
CA MET A 1 -30.28 18.98 -45.74
C MET A 1 -28.85 18.48 -45.87
N SER A 2 -28.14 18.33 -44.73
CA SER A 2 -26.84 17.70 -44.50
C SER A 2 -25.56 18.37 -45.07
N LEU A 3 -25.11 19.46 -44.44
CA LEU A 3 -23.71 19.93 -44.49
C LEU A 3 -23.14 20.18 -43.09
N LEU A 4 -23.65 19.47 -42.06
CA LEU A 4 -23.19 19.62 -40.64
C LEU A 4 -22.51 18.36 -40.08
N GLU A 5 -22.00 17.45 -40.94
CA GLU A 5 -21.41 16.20 -40.47
C GLU A 5 -19.95 16.00 -40.92
N ALA A 6 -19.15 17.05 -40.85
CA ALA A 6 -17.72 16.95 -41.02
C ALA A 6 -16.99 17.83 -39.99
N ALA A 7 -17.23 17.59 -38.70
CA ALA A 7 -16.41 18.15 -37.64
C ALA A 7 -15.11 17.33 -37.49
N PRO A 8 -13.96 17.97 -37.35
CA PRO A 8 -12.63 17.32 -37.43
C PRO A 8 -12.34 16.48 -36.20
N LYS A 9 -12.37 15.17 -36.35
CA LYS A 9 -11.98 14.14 -35.36
C LYS A 9 -10.47 14.15 -35.02
N ARG A 10 -9.70 15.12 -35.46
CA ARG A 10 -8.23 15.11 -35.36
C ARG A 10 -7.61 16.10 -34.38
N LEU A 11 -8.37 16.97 -33.73
CA LEU A 11 -7.83 17.92 -32.74
C LEU A 11 -8.12 17.54 -31.28
N GLY A 12 -8.94 16.50 -31.05
CA GLY A 12 -9.32 16.06 -29.69
C GLY A 12 -8.28 15.19 -28.97
N GLY A 13 -7.38 14.52 -29.70
CA GLY A 13 -6.44 13.55 -29.11
C GLY A 13 -5.37 14.19 -28.23
N PHE A 14 -4.73 15.25 -28.71
CA PHE A 14 -3.57 15.83 -28.03
C PHE A 14 -3.94 16.58 -26.74
N GLY A 15 -5.09 17.26 -26.72
CA GLY A 15 -5.56 17.96 -25.52
C GLY A 15 -6.12 17.02 -24.46
N LEU A 16 -6.75 15.91 -24.88
CA LEU A 16 -7.31 14.90 -23.98
C LEU A 16 -6.21 14.03 -23.32
N GLU A 17 -5.15 13.70 -24.04
CA GLU A 17 -4.00 12.97 -23.49
C GLU A 17 -3.26 13.79 -22.43
N GLY A 18 -3.05 15.08 -22.67
CA GLY A 18 -2.47 16.00 -21.68
C GLY A 18 -3.32 16.13 -20.42
N THR A 19 -4.63 16.25 -20.58
CA THR A 19 -5.58 16.32 -19.45
C THR A 19 -5.66 15.01 -18.68
N ARG A 20 -5.56 13.86 -19.36
CA ARG A 20 -5.52 12.52 -18.75
C ARG A 20 -4.25 12.34 -17.93
N ALA A 21 -3.08 12.61 -18.50
CA ALA A 21 -1.81 12.52 -17.81
C ALA A 21 -1.76 13.43 -16.57
N MET A 22 -2.34 14.63 -16.63
CA MET A 22 -2.45 15.54 -15.48
C MET A 22 -3.33 14.99 -14.37
N ARG A 23 -4.36 14.19 -14.67
CA ARG A 23 -5.25 13.58 -13.66
C ARG A 23 -4.61 12.39 -12.95
N ALA A 24 -3.90 11.53 -13.68
CA ALA A 24 -3.14 10.44 -13.06
C ALA A 24 -2.04 10.97 -12.13
N ASN A 25 -1.35 12.05 -12.53
CA ASN A 25 -0.35 12.70 -11.68
C ASN A 25 -0.94 13.14 -10.34
N LYS A 26 -2.18 13.62 -10.27
CA LYS A 26 -2.85 13.99 -9.01
C LYS A 26 -3.05 12.80 -8.06
N VAL A 27 -3.23 11.59 -8.57
CA VAL A 27 -3.28 10.38 -7.72
C VAL A 27 -1.92 10.13 -7.08
N TYR A 28 -0.85 10.25 -7.84
CA TYR A 28 0.51 10.07 -7.32
C TYR A 28 0.94 11.20 -6.38
N ASP A 29 0.52 12.45 -6.63
CA ASP A 29 0.75 13.58 -5.71
C ASP A 29 0.06 13.35 -4.37
N LYS A 30 -1.21 12.91 -4.39
CA LYS A 30 -1.96 12.57 -3.17
C LYS A 30 -1.35 11.35 -2.47
N LEU A 31 -0.88 10.35 -3.22
CA LEU A 31 -0.14 9.22 -2.65
C LEU A 31 1.14 9.70 -1.96
N ALA A 32 1.93 10.55 -2.61
CA ALA A 32 3.16 11.11 -2.02
C ALA A 32 2.88 11.88 -0.74
N PHE A 33 1.79 12.66 -0.72
CA PHE A 33 1.32 13.35 0.49
C PHE A 33 0.97 12.37 1.62
N LEU A 34 0.19 11.32 1.33
CA LEU A 34 -0.20 10.30 2.30
C LEU A 34 1.02 9.50 2.82
N VAL A 35 1.94 9.14 1.92
CA VAL A 35 3.21 8.48 2.29
C VAL A 35 4.04 9.41 3.18
N GLY A 36 4.11 10.71 2.86
CA GLY A 36 4.79 11.70 3.69
C GLY A 36 4.23 11.74 5.11
N ILE A 37 2.91 11.80 5.27
CA ILE A 37 2.24 11.72 6.60
C ILE A 37 2.62 10.44 7.32
N THR A 38 2.56 9.30 6.63
CA THR A 38 2.86 7.98 7.21
C THR A 38 4.30 7.91 7.68
N VAL A 39 5.26 8.38 6.87
CA VAL A 39 6.69 8.37 7.20
C VAL A 39 6.98 9.30 8.38
N VAL A 40 6.46 10.53 8.36
CA VAL A 40 6.65 11.49 9.46
C VAL A 40 6.09 10.93 10.77
N SER A 41 4.86 10.38 10.72
CA SER A 41 4.25 9.73 11.90
C SER A 41 5.08 8.55 12.40
N ALA A 42 5.60 7.71 11.50
CA ALA A 42 6.44 6.57 11.87
C ALA A 42 7.77 7.01 12.51
N VAL A 43 8.44 8.01 11.94
CA VAL A 43 9.72 8.55 12.45
C VAL A 43 9.53 9.15 13.85
N VAL A 44 8.45 9.88 14.07
CA VAL A 44 8.12 10.46 15.40
C VAL A 44 7.79 9.37 16.42
N THR A 45 7.05 8.34 16.02
CA THR A 45 6.59 7.28 16.92
C THR A 45 7.72 6.33 17.31
N MET A 46 8.66 6.05 16.41
CA MET A 46 9.73 5.07 16.62
C MET A 46 10.56 5.32 17.91
N PRO A 47 11.04 6.52 18.24
CA PRO A 47 11.73 6.79 19.49
C PRO A 47 10.79 6.84 20.71
N MET A 48 9.53 7.25 20.52
CA MET A 48 8.57 7.41 21.61
C MET A 48 8.12 6.07 22.20
N VAL A 49 7.95 5.05 21.36
CA VAL A 49 7.59 3.67 21.78
C VAL A 49 8.63 3.07 22.72
N SER A 50 9.89 3.46 22.60
CA SER A 50 10.97 2.98 23.51
C SER A 50 10.92 3.64 24.87
N ARG A 51 10.31 4.82 24.99
CA ARG A 51 10.35 5.65 26.20
C ARG A 51 9.12 5.52 27.09
N SER A 52 8.01 5.00 26.56
CA SER A 52 6.73 5.01 27.28
C SER A 52 5.97 3.69 27.10
N THR A 53 5.76 2.98 28.21
CA THR A 53 4.92 1.78 28.29
C THR A 53 3.46 2.08 27.93
N SER A 54 2.99 3.29 28.19
CA SER A 54 1.63 3.73 27.84
C SER A 54 1.41 3.78 26.33
N LEU A 55 2.42 4.23 25.56
CA LEU A 55 2.35 4.25 24.10
C LEU A 55 2.35 2.85 23.50
N GLN A 56 3.04 1.89 24.11
CA GLN A 56 3.00 0.50 23.66
C GLN A 56 1.58 -0.08 23.75
N LYS A 57 0.82 0.29 24.78
CA LYS A 57 -0.59 -0.14 24.95
C LYS A 57 -1.52 0.49 23.90
N LEU A 58 -1.15 1.64 23.33
CA LEU A 58 -1.95 2.33 22.30
C LEU A 58 -1.73 1.77 20.88
N ILE A 59 -0.71 0.92 20.66
CA ILE A 59 -0.43 0.35 19.34
C ILE A 59 -1.58 -0.54 18.86
N VAL A 60 -2.13 -1.40 19.74
CA VAL A 60 -3.25 -2.29 19.40
C VAL A 60 -4.52 -1.51 19.07
N PRO A 61 -4.98 -0.54 19.89
CA PRO A 61 -6.08 0.34 19.50
C PRO A 61 -5.84 1.10 18.20
N ALA A 62 -4.64 1.64 17.97
CA ALA A 62 -4.30 2.34 16.74
C ALA A 62 -4.39 1.41 15.52
N MET A 63 -3.95 0.17 15.64
CA MET A 63 -4.04 -0.85 14.59
C MET A 63 -5.49 -1.23 14.29
N LEU A 64 -6.35 -1.37 15.30
CA LEU A 64 -7.78 -1.63 15.10
C LEU A 64 -8.50 -0.44 14.47
N LEU A 65 -8.16 0.78 14.86
CA LEU A 65 -8.69 2.00 14.24
C LEU A 65 -8.22 2.14 12.79
N ALA A 66 -6.94 1.88 12.51
CA ALA A 66 -6.41 1.87 11.15
C ALA A 66 -7.12 0.82 10.28
N LEU A 67 -7.38 -0.37 10.83
CA LEU A 67 -8.17 -1.41 10.17
C LEU A 67 -9.59 -0.92 9.88
N GLY A 68 -10.27 -0.32 10.86
CA GLY A 68 -11.60 0.27 10.67
C GLY A 68 -11.61 1.34 9.58
N CYS A 69 -10.63 2.23 9.57
CA CYS A 69 -10.44 3.24 8.53
C CYS A 69 -10.20 2.59 7.15
N SER A 70 -9.39 1.53 7.07
CA SER A 70 -9.12 0.84 5.80
C SER A 70 -10.37 0.21 5.22
N LEU A 71 -11.18 -0.44 6.04
CA LEU A 71 -12.46 -1.01 5.63
C LEU A 71 -13.46 0.08 5.23
N ALA A 72 -13.60 1.12 6.05
CA ALA A 72 -14.52 2.24 5.76
C ALA A 72 -14.16 2.93 4.43
N GLY A 73 -12.87 3.20 4.18
CA GLY A 73 -12.41 3.82 2.93
C GLY A 73 -12.55 2.90 1.72
N THR A 74 -12.38 1.59 1.90
CA THR A 74 -12.53 0.60 0.82
C THR A 74 -13.99 0.42 0.41
N PHE A 75 -14.91 0.30 1.39
CA PHE A 75 -16.33 0.08 1.10
C PHE A 75 -17.11 1.35 0.77
N LYS A 76 -16.63 2.52 1.19
CA LYS A 76 -17.27 3.82 0.92
C LYS A 76 -16.26 4.79 0.30
N PRO A 77 -16.04 4.73 -1.03
CA PRO A 77 -15.06 5.59 -1.73
C PRO A 77 -15.25 7.09 -1.49
N ALA A 78 -16.49 7.54 -1.25
CA ALA A 78 -16.80 8.94 -0.94
C ALA A 78 -16.16 9.41 0.38
N LEU A 79 -15.90 8.50 1.32
CA LEU A 79 -15.24 8.82 2.59
C LEU A 79 -13.72 8.83 2.47
N ALA A 80 -13.14 8.31 1.39
CA ALA A 80 -11.70 8.16 1.24
C ALA A 80 -10.94 9.47 1.45
N GLN A 81 -11.47 10.60 0.98
CA GLN A 81 -10.85 11.92 1.17
C GLN A 81 -10.64 12.28 2.65
N LYS A 82 -11.58 11.91 3.53
CA LYS A 82 -11.49 12.21 4.97
C LYS A 82 -10.73 11.14 5.73
N VAL A 83 -10.91 9.89 5.33
CA VAL A 83 -10.36 8.72 6.03
C VAL A 83 -8.88 8.49 5.69
N ALA A 84 -8.45 8.78 4.45
CA ALA A 84 -7.08 8.50 4.02
C ALA A 84 -6.00 9.22 4.85
N PRO A 85 -6.09 10.52 5.18
CA PRO A 85 -5.09 11.16 6.03
C PRO A 85 -5.09 10.61 7.47
N VAL A 86 -6.26 10.29 8.02
CA VAL A 86 -6.39 9.69 9.36
C VAL A 86 -5.75 8.29 9.38
N TYR A 87 -6.04 7.49 8.36
CA TYR A 87 -5.41 6.19 8.17
C TYR A 87 -3.89 6.32 8.06
N ALA A 88 -3.39 7.27 7.25
CA ALA A 88 -1.97 7.48 7.07
C ALA A 88 -1.25 7.81 8.40
N LEU A 89 -1.86 8.64 9.25
CA LEU A 89 -1.35 8.93 10.58
C LEU A 89 -1.34 7.69 11.48
N LEU A 90 -2.45 7.00 11.60
CA LEU A 90 -2.59 5.79 12.43
C LEU A 90 -1.64 4.69 11.95
N GLN A 91 -1.58 4.49 10.63
CA GLN A 91 -0.69 3.50 10.02
C GLN A 91 0.78 3.85 10.24
N GLY A 92 1.14 5.14 10.21
CA GLY A 92 2.50 5.58 10.55
C GLY A 92 2.87 5.24 11.99
N VAL A 93 1.96 5.43 12.95
CA VAL A 93 2.17 5.00 14.36
C VAL A 93 2.43 3.50 14.44
N VAL A 94 1.60 2.69 13.78
CA VAL A 94 1.76 1.23 13.74
C VAL A 94 3.09 0.83 13.09
N LEU A 95 3.41 1.42 11.93
CA LEU A 95 4.66 1.13 11.23
C LEU A 95 5.88 1.55 12.04
N GLY A 96 5.85 2.69 12.72
CA GLY A 96 6.92 3.14 13.61
C GLY A 96 7.19 2.16 14.74
N ALA A 97 6.13 1.65 15.37
CA ALA A 97 6.23 0.65 16.42
C ALA A 97 6.78 -0.69 15.92
N ILE A 98 6.27 -1.19 14.79
CA ILE A 98 6.74 -2.44 14.16
C ILE A 98 8.19 -2.29 13.72
N SER A 99 8.55 -1.21 13.04
CA SER A 99 9.91 -0.92 12.61
C SER A 99 10.89 -0.87 13.78
N LYS A 100 10.46 -0.29 14.92
CA LYS A 100 11.27 -0.28 16.14
C LYS A 100 11.49 -1.69 16.70
N ALA A 101 10.45 -2.53 16.71
CA ALA A 101 10.57 -3.92 17.16
C ALA A 101 11.58 -4.70 16.29
N TYR A 102 11.52 -4.55 14.98
CA TYR A 102 12.49 -5.16 14.07
C TYR A 102 13.90 -4.59 14.23
N ALA A 103 14.04 -3.27 14.37
CA ALA A 103 15.33 -2.61 14.58
C ALA A 103 16.02 -3.04 15.89
N THR A 104 15.24 -3.29 16.94
CA THR A 104 15.78 -3.81 18.22
C THR A 104 16.18 -5.27 18.14
N ALA A 105 15.46 -6.08 17.36
CA ALA A 105 15.73 -7.51 17.26
C ALA A 105 16.90 -7.85 16.32
N VAL A 106 17.10 -7.08 15.24
CA VAL A 106 18.01 -7.45 14.15
C VAL A 106 19.04 -6.36 13.84
N GLY A 107 18.78 -5.12 14.24
CA GLY A 107 19.66 -3.97 14.02
C GLY A 107 18.97 -2.80 13.33
N SER A 108 19.45 -1.59 13.61
CA SER A 108 18.80 -0.35 13.17
C SER A 108 18.88 -0.09 11.65
N SER A 109 19.83 -0.70 10.96
CA SER A 109 20.04 -0.54 9.51
C SER A 109 18.91 -1.17 8.66
N ILE A 110 18.10 -2.07 9.25
CA ILE A 110 17.05 -2.79 8.52
C ILE A 110 15.93 -1.86 8.02
N VAL A 111 15.60 -0.83 8.80
CA VAL A 111 14.49 0.09 8.49
C VAL A 111 14.79 0.94 7.24
N PRO A 112 15.93 1.66 7.15
CA PRO A 112 16.25 2.39 5.92
C PRO A 112 16.41 1.47 4.72
N MET A 113 16.97 0.26 4.89
CA MET A 113 17.05 -0.73 3.81
C MET A 113 15.66 -1.14 3.32
N ALA A 114 14.70 -1.36 4.23
CA ALA A 114 13.32 -1.70 3.85
C ALA A 114 12.61 -0.56 3.12
N ILE A 115 12.84 0.69 3.51
CA ILE A 115 12.28 1.87 2.84
C ILE A 115 12.79 1.95 1.40
N VAL A 116 14.13 1.88 1.22
CA VAL A 116 14.75 1.93 -0.12
C VAL A 116 14.27 0.77 -1.00
N ALA A 117 14.24 -0.46 -0.46
CA ALA A 117 13.77 -1.62 -1.18
C ALA A 117 12.28 -1.51 -1.58
N THR A 118 11.43 -0.99 -0.69
CA THR A 118 10.02 -0.77 -0.99
C THR A 118 9.83 0.27 -2.09
N ALA A 119 10.58 1.37 -2.04
CA ALA A 119 10.56 2.40 -3.09
C ALA A 119 11.04 1.83 -4.44
N ALA A 120 12.11 1.04 -4.44
CA ALA A 120 12.62 0.38 -5.64
C ALA A 120 11.61 -0.61 -6.24
N ILE A 121 10.93 -1.40 -5.39
CA ILE A 121 9.86 -2.32 -5.82
C ILE A 121 8.69 -1.53 -6.42
N PHE A 122 8.25 -0.46 -5.77
CA PHE A 122 7.15 0.38 -6.27
C PHE A 122 7.47 0.96 -7.66
N VAL A 123 8.65 1.57 -7.81
CA VAL A 123 9.09 2.12 -9.10
C VAL A 123 9.26 1.02 -10.15
N GLY A 124 9.86 -0.11 -9.78
CA GLY A 124 10.01 -1.26 -10.66
C GLY A 124 8.67 -1.80 -11.15
N CYS A 125 7.71 -1.98 -10.25
CA CYS A 125 6.34 -2.40 -10.60
C CYS A 125 5.65 -1.40 -11.53
N LEU A 126 5.82 -0.09 -11.30
CA LEU A 126 5.26 0.95 -12.15
C LEU A 126 5.86 0.92 -13.56
N VAL A 127 7.19 0.75 -13.67
CA VAL A 127 7.88 0.63 -14.98
C VAL A 127 7.41 -0.62 -15.71
N VAL A 128 7.38 -1.77 -15.04
CA VAL A 128 6.91 -3.05 -15.63
C VAL A 128 5.44 -2.97 -16.05
N PHE A 129 4.60 -2.30 -15.26
CA PHE A 129 3.20 -2.08 -15.63
C PHE A 129 3.07 -1.19 -16.88
N ARG A 130 3.79 -0.06 -16.90
CA ARG A 130 3.77 0.87 -18.05
C ARG A 130 4.34 0.27 -19.34
N SER A 131 5.29 -0.67 -19.25
CA SER A 131 5.82 -1.39 -20.43
C SER A 131 4.81 -2.40 -21.02
N GLY A 132 3.67 -2.65 -20.36
CA GLY A 132 2.64 -3.58 -20.84
C GLY A 132 3.02 -5.07 -20.68
N LEU A 133 4.12 -5.37 -19.99
CA LEU A 133 4.57 -6.75 -19.74
C LEU A 133 3.57 -7.52 -18.84
N VAL A 134 2.88 -6.83 -17.95
CA VAL A 134 1.89 -7.42 -17.05
C VAL A 134 0.50 -6.97 -17.45
N LYS A 135 -0.36 -7.93 -17.80
CA LYS A 135 -1.78 -7.70 -18.08
C LYS A 135 -2.63 -8.12 -16.89
N VAL A 136 -3.33 -7.16 -16.30
CA VAL A 136 -4.24 -7.43 -15.18
C VAL A 136 -5.55 -7.99 -15.72
N THR A 137 -5.73 -9.31 -15.61
CA THR A 137 -6.94 -9.99 -16.04
C THR A 137 -7.91 -10.17 -14.86
N PRO A 138 -9.24 -10.39 -15.11
CA PRO A 138 -10.18 -10.69 -14.03
C PRO A 138 -9.79 -11.92 -13.18
N LYS A 139 -9.17 -12.92 -13.80
CA LYS A 139 -8.64 -14.11 -13.09
C LYS A 139 -7.49 -13.74 -12.16
N PHE A 140 -6.58 -12.87 -12.61
CA PHE A 140 -5.47 -12.36 -11.79
C PHE A 140 -6.00 -11.57 -10.58
N VAL A 141 -6.97 -10.68 -10.79
CA VAL A 141 -7.61 -9.92 -9.71
C VAL A 141 -8.26 -10.87 -8.69
N GLY A 142 -9.02 -11.86 -9.16
CA GLY A 142 -9.66 -12.84 -8.28
C GLY A 142 -8.64 -13.62 -7.45
N MET A 143 -7.56 -14.10 -8.06
CA MET A 143 -6.50 -14.85 -7.38
C MET A 143 -5.82 -14.03 -6.29
N ILE A 144 -5.38 -12.80 -6.61
CA ILE A 144 -4.74 -11.90 -5.64
C ILE A 144 -5.71 -11.50 -4.52
N SER A 145 -6.99 -11.24 -4.85
CA SER A 145 -8.00 -10.91 -3.83
C SER A 145 -8.21 -12.06 -2.84
N ILE A 146 -8.36 -13.29 -3.31
CA ILE A 146 -8.51 -14.48 -2.45
C ILE A 146 -7.26 -14.67 -1.59
N ALA A 147 -6.07 -14.56 -2.18
CA ALA A 147 -4.82 -14.69 -1.46
C ALA A 147 -4.65 -13.58 -0.39
N SER A 148 -5.07 -12.35 -0.69
CA SER A 148 -5.05 -11.23 0.25
C SER A 148 -6.01 -11.47 1.43
N ILE A 149 -7.23 -11.95 1.17
CA ILE A 149 -8.21 -12.29 2.21
C ILE A 149 -7.69 -13.43 3.08
N ALA A 150 -7.12 -14.47 2.50
CA ALA A 150 -6.54 -15.60 3.24
C ALA A 150 -5.38 -15.14 4.14
N LEU A 151 -4.47 -14.32 3.61
CA LEU A 151 -3.36 -13.79 4.38
C LEU A 151 -3.85 -12.89 5.52
N PHE A 152 -4.84 -12.02 5.24
CA PHE A 152 -5.47 -11.17 6.23
C PHE A 152 -6.14 -11.99 7.34
N ALA A 153 -6.88 -13.06 6.99
CA ALA A 153 -7.48 -13.96 7.95
C ALA A 153 -6.43 -14.64 8.86
N CYS A 154 -5.28 -15.03 8.31
CA CYS A 154 -4.17 -15.56 9.09
C CYS A 154 -3.61 -14.54 10.09
N TYR A 155 -3.46 -13.26 9.68
CA TYR A 155 -3.03 -12.20 10.59
C TYR A 155 -4.07 -11.93 11.69
N MET A 156 -5.36 -11.89 11.35
CA MET A 156 -6.44 -11.72 12.33
C MET A 156 -6.50 -12.89 13.32
N ALA A 157 -6.42 -14.12 12.84
CA ALA A 157 -6.37 -15.32 13.68
C ALA A 157 -5.18 -15.28 14.65
N SER A 158 -4.02 -14.82 14.17
CA SER A 158 -2.84 -14.64 15.03
C SER A 158 -3.05 -13.55 16.09
N MET A 159 -3.76 -12.45 15.75
CA MET A 159 -4.12 -11.42 16.75
C MET A 159 -5.07 -11.94 17.82
N LEU A 160 -6.01 -12.80 17.46
CA LEU A 160 -6.99 -13.41 18.38
C LEU A 160 -6.36 -14.51 19.27
N GLY A 161 -5.04 -14.74 19.17
CA GLY A 161 -4.33 -15.66 20.05
C GLY A 161 -3.98 -17.00 19.43
N LEU A 162 -4.40 -17.28 18.19
CA LEU A 162 -3.97 -18.48 17.47
C LEU A 162 -2.47 -18.36 17.16
N ASN A 163 -1.69 -19.31 17.64
CA ASN A 163 -0.25 -19.33 17.39
C ASN A 163 0.03 -19.93 16.01
N ILE A 164 0.05 -19.07 14.98
CA ILE A 164 0.43 -19.48 13.62
C ILE A 164 1.94 -19.28 13.49
N PRO A 165 2.71 -20.39 13.38
CA PRO A 165 4.17 -20.32 13.26
C PRO A 165 4.59 -19.49 12.04
N GLY A 166 5.51 -18.56 12.20
CA GLY A 166 6.03 -17.68 11.14
C GLY A 166 5.33 -16.33 11.01
N ILE A 167 4.12 -16.15 11.58
CA ILE A 167 3.44 -14.83 11.53
C ILE A 167 3.96 -13.89 12.61
N ARG A 168 4.16 -14.38 13.83
CA ARG A 168 4.68 -13.59 14.96
C ARG A 168 6.20 -13.59 15.06
N ASP A 169 6.85 -14.51 14.37
CA ASP A 169 8.29 -14.66 14.43
C ASP A 169 9.00 -13.49 13.77
N ILE A 170 9.94 -12.87 14.49
CA ILE A 170 10.86 -11.88 13.96
C ILE A 170 12.10 -12.64 13.50
N GLY A 171 12.10 -13.08 12.24
CA GLY A 171 13.20 -13.85 11.67
C GLY A 171 12.95 -15.35 11.58
N GLY A 172 13.89 -16.07 10.97
CA GLY A 172 13.81 -17.50 10.73
C GLY A 172 13.10 -17.89 9.42
N GLY A 173 13.21 -19.19 9.07
CA GLY A 173 12.75 -19.68 7.76
C GLY A 173 11.24 -19.57 7.53
N ARG A 174 10.43 -19.78 8.57
CA ARG A 174 8.97 -19.69 8.46
C ARG A 174 8.51 -18.24 8.25
N ALA A 175 9.09 -17.28 8.98
CA ALA A 175 8.81 -15.86 8.79
C ALA A 175 9.21 -15.39 7.39
N MET A 176 10.30 -15.93 6.83
CA MET A 176 10.74 -15.63 5.48
C MET A 176 9.73 -16.11 4.43
N ILE A 177 9.19 -17.33 4.57
CA ILE A 177 8.17 -17.87 3.65
C ILE A 177 6.92 -16.98 3.64
N PHE A 178 6.39 -16.63 4.82
CA PHE A 178 5.26 -15.69 4.93
C PHE A 178 5.58 -14.32 4.35
N GLY A 179 6.81 -13.83 4.55
CA GLY A 179 7.29 -12.58 3.95
C GLY A 179 7.29 -12.61 2.43
N VAL A 180 7.80 -13.70 1.82
CA VAL A 180 7.85 -13.85 0.36
C VAL A 180 6.43 -13.95 -0.23
N ILE A 181 5.56 -14.77 0.38
CA ILE A 181 4.16 -14.90 -0.06
C ILE A 181 3.45 -13.54 0.05
N GLY A 182 3.58 -12.86 1.20
CA GLY A 182 2.98 -11.56 1.41
C GLY A 182 3.53 -10.47 0.47
N LEU A 183 4.83 -10.52 0.14
CA LEU A 183 5.43 -9.63 -0.85
C LEU A 183 4.87 -9.88 -2.26
N ALA A 184 4.75 -11.14 -2.67
CA ALA A 184 4.15 -11.48 -3.96
C ALA A 184 2.70 -10.99 -4.08
N ILE A 185 1.90 -11.16 -3.01
CA ILE A 185 0.54 -10.63 -2.94
C ILE A 185 0.54 -9.10 -3.00
N GLY A 186 1.45 -8.44 -2.27
CA GLY A 186 1.59 -6.97 -2.25
C GLY A 186 1.96 -6.41 -3.63
N ILE A 187 2.89 -7.04 -4.35
CA ILE A 187 3.25 -6.69 -5.73
C ILE A 187 2.04 -6.89 -6.66
N GLY A 188 1.32 -8.01 -6.52
CA GLY A 188 0.09 -8.26 -7.28
C GLY A 188 -0.98 -7.20 -7.03
N SER A 189 -1.13 -6.76 -5.78
CA SER A 189 -2.05 -5.68 -5.41
C SER A 189 -1.65 -4.33 -6.03
N LEU A 190 -0.34 -3.99 -6.07
CA LEU A 190 0.14 -2.79 -6.77
C LEU A 190 -0.21 -2.80 -8.27
N PHE A 191 -0.05 -3.95 -8.96
CA PHE A 191 -0.47 -4.06 -10.36
C PHE A 191 -1.97 -3.83 -10.55
N ILE A 192 -2.80 -4.37 -9.65
CA ILE A 192 -4.25 -4.13 -9.67
C ILE A 192 -4.58 -2.66 -9.43
N ASP A 193 -3.88 -2.00 -8.52
CA ASP A 193 -4.10 -0.59 -8.23
C ASP A 193 -3.67 0.31 -9.39
N PHE A 194 -2.55 0.03 -10.06
CA PHE A 194 -2.14 0.73 -11.28
C PHE A 194 -3.14 0.54 -12.43
N ASP A 195 -3.66 -0.67 -12.62
CA ASP A 195 -4.69 -0.97 -13.63
C ASP A 195 -6.00 -0.19 -13.35
N ARG A 196 -6.39 -0.08 -12.06
CA ARG A 196 -7.55 0.74 -11.66
C ARG A 196 -7.33 2.22 -11.96
N VAL A 197 -6.15 2.77 -11.65
CA VAL A 197 -5.81 4.16 -11.99
C VAL A 197 -5.93 4.37 -13.49
N GLN A 198 -5.34 3.51 -14.31
CA GLN A 198 -5.37 3.61 -15.76
C GLN A 198 -6.79 3.49 -16.34
N LYS A 199 -7.60 2.55 -15.83
CA LYS A 199 -8.99 2.37 -16.28
C LYS A 199 -9.87 3.56 -15.95
N MET A 200 -9.74 4.12 -14.74
CA MET A 200 -10.53 5.29 -14.33
C MET A 200 -10.13 6.54 -15.12
N GLU A 201 -8.84 6.68 -15.43
CA GLU A 201 -8.32 7.73 -16.28
C GLU A 201 -8.88 7.63 -17.71
N THR A 202 -8.82 6.43 -18.30
CA THR A 202 -9.29 6.17 -19.67
C THR A 202 -10.79 6.39 -19.82
N ASN A 203 -11.59 6.03 -18.81
CA ASN A 203 -13.04 6.17 -18.82
C ASN A 203 -13.54 7.54 -18.38
N GLU A 204 -12.66 8.52 -18.19
CA GLU A 204 -13.00 9.89 -17.75
C GLU A 204 -13.78 9.95 -16.42
N GLN A 205 -13.69 8.90 -15.59
CA GLN A 205 -14.38 8.79 -14.31
C GLN A 205 -13.58 9.37 -13.14
N MET A 206 -12.51 10.13 -13.42
CA MET A 206 -11.66 10.76 -12.40
C MET A 206 -12.36 11.97 -11.79
N SER A 207 -12.96 11.77 -10.63
CA SER A 207 -13.38 12.84 -9.72
C SER A 207 -12.37 12.98 -8.59
N ASN A 208 -12.44 14.09 -7.84
CA ASN A 208 -11.55 14.30 -6.68
C ASN A 208 -11.67 13.17 -5.63
N SER A 209 -12.87 12.65 -5.41
CA SER A 209 -13.10 11.53 -4.49
C SER A 209 -12.47 10.23 -4.99
N VAL A 210 -12.50 9.98 -6.30
CA VAL A 210 -11.88 8.81 -6.94
C VAL A 210 -10.36 8.91 -6.86
N GLU A 211 -9.77 10.10 -7.07
CA GLU A 211 -8.33 10.32 -6.92
C GLU A 211 -7.87 9.99 -5.49
N TRP A 212 -8.58 10.47 -4.46
CA TRP A 212 -8.29 10.15 -3.05
C TRP A 212 -8.44 8.65 -2.76
N TYR A 213 -9.48 8.02 -3.31
CA TYR A 213 -9.71 6.58 -3.15
C TYR A 213 -8.57 5.75 -3.75
N LEU A 214 -8.14 6.05 -4.97
CA LEU A 214 -7.06 5.33 -5.65
C LEU A 214 -5.71 5.53 -4.94
N SER A 215 -5.42 6.77 -4.50
CA SER A 215 -4.21 7.06 -3.71
C SER A 215 -4.20 6.31 -2.37
N PHE A 216 -5.36 6.19 -1.75
CA PHE A 216 -5.54 5.44 -0.52
C PHE A 216 -5.32 3.93 -0.70
N GLN A 217 -5.84 3.33 -1.77
CA GLN A 217 -5.61 1.92 -2.09
C GLN A 217 -4.12 1.64 -2.37
N LEU A 218 -3.48 2.51 -3.16
CA LEU A 218 -2.03 2.42 -3.40
C LEU A 218 -1.22 2.51 -2.10
N LEU A 219 -1.62 3.37 -1.15
CA LEU A 219 -0.96 3.44 0.16
C LEU A 219 -1.08 2.12 0.92
N ILE A 220 -2.26 1.49 0.94
CA ILE A 220 -2.47 0.19 1.61
C ILE A 220 -1.56 -0.87 1.01
N SER A 221 -1.50 -0.96 -0.31
CA SER A 221 -0.63 -1.92 -1.01
C SER A 221 0.86 -1.66 -0.74
N LEU A 222 1.26 -0.39 -0.70
CA LEU A 222 2.64 0.02 -0.42
C LEU A 222 3.06 -0.33 1.02
N VAL A 223 2.18 -0.11 2.00
CA VAL A 223 2.38 -0.52 3.39
C VAL A 223 2.54 -2.04 3.50
N MET A 224 1.72 -2.80 2.78
CA MET A 224 1.83 -4.26 2.75
C MET A 224 3.18 -4.72 2.18
N VAL A 225 3.65 -4.11 1.09
CA VAL A 225 4.98 -4.37 0.52
C VAL A 225 6.06 -4.06 1.55
N TYR A 226 6.02 -2.89 2.19
CA TYR A 226 7.00 -2.49 3.21
C TYR A 226 7.12 -3.51 4.35
N LEU A 227 5.99 -3.92 4.93
CA LEU A 227 5.98 -4.88 6.05
C LEU A 227 6.56 -6.24 5.66
N ASN A 228 6.28 -6.71 4.45
CA ASN A 228 6.80 -7.97 3.97
C ASN A 228 8.29 -7.88 3.58
N VAL A 229 8.74 -6.78 3.01
CA VAL A 229 10.18 -6.50 2.78
C VAL A 229 10.93 -6.46 4.11
N LEU A 230 10.41 -5.74 5.10
CA LEU A 230 10.99 -5.67 6.44
C LEU A 230 11.13 -7.06 7.06
N ARG A 231 10.10 -7.91 6.94
CA ARG A 231 10.10 -9.30 7.41
C ARG A 231 11.14 -10.16 6.71
N ILE A 232 11.26 -10.06 5.38
CA ILE A 232 12.25 -10.81 4.60
C ILE A 232 13.66 -10.40 4.99
N LEU A 233 13.94 -9.11 5.09
CA LEU A 233 15.24 -8.58 5.49
C LEU A 233 15.61 -9.04 6.90
N ALA A 234 14.68 -9.00 7.85
CA ALA A 234 14.90 -9.50 9.21
C ALA A 234 15.22 -11.00 9.23
N SER A 235 14.47 -11.78 8.47
CA SER A 235 14.68 -13.23 8.37
C SER A 235 16.02 -13.59 7.72
N SER A 236 16.50 -12.77 6.80
CA SER A 236 17.80 -12.92 6.15
C SER A 236 18.98 -12.62 7.12
N GLN A 237 18.84 -11.58 7.94
CA GLN A 237 19.89 -11.19 8.89
C GLN A 237 19.95 -12.13 10.12
N SER A 238 18.81 -12.66 10.56
CA SER A 238 18.73 -13.62 11.67
C SER A 238 19.39 -14.99 11.39
N ARG A 239 19.81 -15.25 10.14
CA ARG A 239 20.50 -16.49 9.73
C ARG A 239 22.02 -16.36 9.69
N ARG A 240 22.54 -15.16 9.87
CA ARG A 240 23.97 -14.87 9.98
C ARG A 240 24.40 -14.81 11.43
#